data_0dfc347cdfeacbb469ed86a3cf66fe9e
#
_entry.id   0dfc347cdfeacbb469ed86a3cf66fe9e
#
_cell.length_a   1.000
_cell.length_b   1.000
_cell.length_c   1.000
_cell.angle_alpha   90.00
_cell.angle_beta   90.00
_cell.angle_gamma   90.00
#
_symmetry.space_group_name_H-M   'P 1'
#
loop_
_entity.id
_entity.type
_entity.pdbx_description
1 polymer ?
#
loop_
_entity_poly.entity_id
_entity_poly.type
_entity_poly.pdbx_seq_one_letter_code
_entity_poly.pdbx_strand_id
1 'polypeptide(L)'
;MNTIVSIEHLEKVYTARKLFDDTACYIGEGEKLALIGVNGTGKSTLLRILAGEESPDGGELIVRKGLQIRFLSQNPKFCEDETALAACLRMAGGEVSGEDTTAAAKKLLAALGVTEPDLACETLSGGEKKRIALAGVLLHPADLLILDEPTNH
;
A
#
# COMPACT_ATOMS: atom_id res chain seq x y z
N MET A 1 -2.87 -25.32 -2.22
CA MET A 1 -2.54 -23.89 -2.30
C MET A 1 -2.42 -23.38 -0.88
N ASN A 2 -1.34 -22.70 -0.52
CA ASN A 2 -1.15 -22.18 0.85
C ASN A 2 -1.77 -20.78 0.91
N THR A 3 -3.02 -20.67 1.36
CA THR A 3 -3.73 -19.39 1.47
C THR A 3 -3.12 -18.55 2.59
N ILE A 4 -2.78 -17.31 2.28
CA ILE A 4 -2.18 -16.34 3.22
C ILE A 4 -3.19 -15.30 3.70
N VAL A 5 -4.19 -14.98 2.86
CA VAL A 5 -5.31 -14.11 3.20
C VAL A 5 -6.59 -14.68 2.58
N SER A 6 -7.66 -14.71 3.35
CA SER A 6 -9.01 -14.99 2.84
C SER A 6 -10.00 -13.95 3.34
N ILE A 7 -10.92 -13.61 2.47
CA ILE A 7 -12.12 -12.85 2.77
C ILE A 7 -13.31 -13.77 2.51
N GLU A 8 -14.23 -13.86 3.45
CA GLU A 8 -15.44 -14.64 3.33
C GLU A 8 -16.65 -13.80 3.70
N HIS A 9 -17.71 -13.93 2.91
CA HIS A 9 -18.97 -13.23 3.10
C HIS A 9 -18.84 -11.71 3.24
N LEU A 10 -17.89 -11.07 2.51
CA LEU A 10 -17.62 -9.65 2.60
C LEU A 10 -18.86 -8.83 2.24
N GLU A 11 -19.23 -7.98 3.17
CA GLU A 11 -20.23 -6.94 2.98
C GLU A 11 -19.61 -5.56 3.19
N LYS A 12 -19.94 -4.62 2.31
CA LYS A 12 -19.56 -3.21 2.46
C LYS A 12 -20.56 -2.30 1.81
N VAL A 13 -21.04 -1.31 2.57
CA VAL A 13 -22.05 -0.33 2.14
C VAL A 13 -21.48 1.07 2.31
N TYR A 14 -21.58 1.89 1.27
CA TYR A 14 -21.33 3.31 1.35
C TYR A 14 -22.60 4.10 1.03
N THR A 15 -23.05 4.93 1.99
CA THR A 15 -24.20 5.83 1.92
C THR A 15 -25.47 5.08 1.49
N ALA A 16 -25.87 4.53 0.61
CA ALA A 16 -27.00 3.70 0.22
C ALA A 16 -26.64 2.68 -0.86
N ARG A 17 -25.35 2.62 -1.22
CA ARG A 17 -24.85 1.71 -2.26
C ARG A 17 -24.10 0.56 -1.63
N LYS A 18 -24.57 -0.65 -1.83
CA LYS A 18 -23.85 -1.88 -1.50
C LYS A 18 -22.71 -2.05 -2.49
N LEU A 19 -21.46 -2.00 -2.02
CA LEU A 19 -20.26 -2.21 -2.84
C LEU A 19 -19.94 -3.70 -2.96
N PHE A 20 -20.04 -4.40 -1.83
CA PHE A 20 -19.82 -5.83 -1.74
C PHE A 20 -21.03 -6.47 -1.07
N ASP A 21 -21.43 -7.62 -1.58
CA ASP A 21 -22.56 -8.42 -1.13
C ASP A 21 -22.17 -9.89 -1.22
N ASP A 22 -21.88 -10.51 -0.09
CA ASP A 22 -21.48 -11.91 0.01
C ASP A 22 -20.28 -12.26 -0.91
N THR A 23 -19.26 -11.39 -0.92
CA THR A 23 -18.09 -11.54 -1.78
C THR A 23 -17.01 -12.34 -1.07
N ALA A 24 -16.38 -13.28 -1.76
CA ALA A 24 -15.24 -14.03 -1.27
C ALA A 24 -13.99 -13.79 -2.12
N CYS A 25 -12.82 -13.77 -1.48
CA CYS A 25 -11.52 -13.64 -2.14
C CYS A 25 -10.46 -14.40 -1.35
N TYR A 26 -9.61 -15.13 -2.06
CA TYR A 26 -8.52 -15.92 -1.48
C TYR A 26 -7.21 -15.55 -2.17
N ILE A 27 -6.16 -15.32 -1.37
CA ILE A 27 -4.82 -14.99 -1.86
C ILE A 27 -3.87 -16.08 -1.38
N GLY A 28 -3.21 -16.74 -2.30
CA GLY A 28 -2.18 -17.76 -2.04
C GLY A 28 -0.78 -17.16 -1.97
N GLU A 29 0.12 -17.91 -1.35
CA GLU A 29 1.53 -17.54 -1.28
C GLU A 29 2.16 -17.54 -2.68
N GLY A 30 2.90 -16.47 -3.02
CA GLY A 30 3.56 -16.31 -4.31
C GLY A 30 2.63 -15.97 -5.48
N GLU A 31 1.33 -15.79 -5.24
CA GLU A 31 0.39 -15.38 -6.28
C GLU A 31 0.58 -13.92 -6.69
N LYS A 32 0.29 -13.66 -7.97
CA LYS A 32 0.20 -12.30 -8.54
C LYS A 32 -1.23 -12.09 -9.01
N LEU A 33 -1.96 -11.22 -8.33
CA LEU A 33 -3.36 -10.92 -8.61
C LEU A 33 -3.50 -9.51 -9.15
N ALA A 34 -4.33 -9.32 -10.16
CA ALA A 34 -4.72 -8.02 -10.68
C ALA A 34 -6.22 -7.80 -10.48
N LEU A 35 -6.57 -6.71 -9.81
CA LEU A 35 -7.95 -6.29 -9.61
C LEU A 35 -8.35 -5.30 -10.71
N ILE A 36 -9.22 -5.73 -11.61
CA ILE A 36 -9.64 -4.95 -12.77
C ILE A 36 -11.12 -4.59 -12.65
N GLY A 37 -11.47 -3.39 -13.05
CA GLY A 37 -12.85 -2.92 -13.07
C GLY A 37 -12.95 -1.41 -13.29
N VAL A 38 -14.14 -0.91 -13.59
CA VAL A 38 -14.40 0.52 -13.75
C VAL A 38 -14.23 1.29 -12.45
N ASN A 39 -14.04 2.61 -12.54
CA ASN A 39 -13.91 3.45 -11.35
C ASN A 39 -15.20 3.43 -10.53
N GLY A 40 -15.05 3.46 -9.20
CA GLY A 40 -16.18 3.44 -8.27
C GLY A 40 -16.79 2.06 -7.99
N THR A 41 -16.19 0.96 -8.47
CA THR A 41 -16.66 -0.40 -8.17
C THR A 41 -16.19 -0.95 -6.83
N GLY A 42 -15.39 -0.20 -6.07
CA GLY A 42 -14.91 -0.63 -4.76
C GLY A 42 -13.49 -1.23 -4.75
N LYS A 43 -12.72 -1.16 -5.85
CA LYS A 43 -11.35 -1.69 -5.91
C LYS A 43 -10.48 -1.21 -4.76
N SER A 44 -10.33 0.12 -4.60
CA SER A 44 -9.53 0.71 -3.53
C SER A 44 -10.07 0.38 -2.13
N THR A 45 -11.39 0.23 -1.99
CA THR A 45 -12.01 -0.22 -0.74
C THR A 45 -11.62 -1.65 -0.40
N LEU A 46 -11.67 -2.57 -1.38
CA LEU A 46 -11.23 -3.94 -1.18
C LEU A 46 -9.74 -4.01 -0.79
N LEU A 47 -8.88 -3.24 -1.49
CA LEU A 47 -7.46 -3.18 -1.20
C LEU A 47 -7.18 -2.64 0.21
N ARG A 48 -7.92 -1.61 0.67
CA ARG A 48 -7.82 -1.09 2.04
C ARG A 48 -8.30 -2.09 3.08
N ILE A 49 -9.36 -2.85 2.80
CA ILE A 49 -9.82 -3.92 3.69
C ILE A 49 -8.74 -5.00 3.79
N LEU A 50 -8.17 -5.45 2.67
CA LEU A 50 -7.08 -6.42 2.65
C LEU A 50 -5.84 -5.94 3.40
N ALA A 51 -5.54 -4.63 3.32
CA ALA A 51 -4.44 -3.99 4.05
C ALA A 51 -4.73 -3.78 5.54
N GLY A 52 -5.97 -4.00 6.00
CA GLY A 52 -6.39 -3.74 7.37
C GLY A 52 -6.60 -2.25 7.70
N GLU A 53 -6.61 -1.37 6.69
CA GLU A 53 -6.85 0.07 6.86
C GLU A 53 -8.34 0.42 6.95
N GLU A 54 -9.21 -0.49 6.49
CA GLU A 54 -10.65 -0.31 6.53
C GLU A 54 -11.32 -1.61 6.98
N SER A 55 -12.33 -1.50 7.86
CA SER A 55 -13.09 -2.66 8.30
C SER A 55 -14.25 -2.95 7.36
N PRO A 56 -14.56 -4.22 7.07
CA PRO A 56 -15.80 -4.58 6.41
C PRO A 56 -17.02 -4.28 7.32
N ASP A 57 -18.20 -4.19 6.74
CA ASP A 57 -19.45 -4.03 7.50
C ASP A 57 -20.04 -5.41 7.88
N GLY A 58 -19.66 -6.46 7.14
CA GLY A 58 -19.97 -7.85 7.43
C GLY A 58 -18.98 -8.80 6.78
N GLY A 59 -18.99 -10.06 7.20
CA GLY A 59 -18.04 -11.08 6.78
C GLY A 59 -16.75 -11.08 7.59
N GLU A 60 -15.79 -11.88 7.17
CA GLU A 60 -14.52 -12.09 7.88
C GLU A 60 -13.32 -11.87 6.97
N LEU A 61 -12.30 -11.18 7.50
CA LEU A 61 -10.97 -11.11 6.93
C LEU A 61 -10.03 -11.97 7.79
N ILE A 62 -9.56 -13.06 7.22
CA ILE A 62 -8.64 -13.99 7.88
C ILE A 62 -7.25 -13.80 7.28
N VAL A 63 -6.30 -13.39 8.10
CA VAL A 63 -4.90 -13.16 7.73
C VAL A 63 -4.00 -14.14 8.45
N ARG A 64 -3.09 -14.79 7.74
CA ARG A 64 -2.08 -15.67 8.34
C ARG A 64 -1.31 -14.93 9.43
N LYS A 65 -1.18 -15.54 10.60
CA LYS A 65 -0.48 -14.93 11.74
C LYS A 65 0.97 -14.57 11.37
N GLY A 66 1.33 -13.32 11.65
CA GLY A 66 2.69 -12.80 11.39
C GLY A 66 2.94 -12.35 9.95
N LEU A 67 1.91 -12.37 9.09
CA LEU A 67 2.04 -11.89 7.70
C LEU A 67 2.40 -10.41 7.66
N GLN A 68 3.48 -10.08 6.93
CA GLN A 68 3.90 -8.71 6.70
C GLN A 68 3.20 -8.16 5.46
N ILE A 69 2.19 -7.31 5.69
CA ILE A 69 1.43 -6.65 4.62
C ILE A 69 2.01 -5.25 4.42
N ARG A 70 2.24 -4.86 3.16
CA ARG A 70 2.61 -3.49 2.76
C ARG A 70 1.58 -2.98 1.77
N PHE A 71 1.15 -1.75 1.96
CA PHE A 71 0.12 -1.14 1.13
C PHE A 71 0.57 0.22 0.57
N LEU A 72 0.51 0.36 -0.74
CA LEU A 72 0.64 1.64 -1.44
C LEU A 72 -0.75 2.14 -1.82
N SER A 73 -1.21 3.18 -1.14
CA SER A 73 -2.49 3.81 -1.47
C SER A 73 -2.40 4.64 -2.75
N GLN A 74 -3.52 4.83 -3.42
CA GLN A 74 -3.63 5.68 -4.61
C GLN A 74 -3.16 7.13 -4.35
N ASN A 75 -3.47 7.67 -3.15
CA ASN A 75 -3.11 9.02 -2.74
C ASN A 75 -2.30 8.98 -1.43
N PRO A 76 -0.99 8.72 -1.50
CA PRO A 76 -0.14 8.71 -0.31
C PRO A 76 -0.10 10.09 0.36
N LYS A 77 -0.18 10.11 1.69
CA LYS A 77 -0.15 11.34 2.49
C LYS A 77 1.28 11.70 2.87
N PHE A 78 1.60 12.99 2.75
CA PHE A 78 2.86 13.58 3.15
C PHE A 78 2.62 14.57 4.30
N CYS A 79 3.60 14.71 5.20
CA CYS A 79 3.57 15.69 6.27
C CYS A 79 4.14 17.02 5.79
N GLU A 80 3.80 18.11 6.48
CA GLU A 80 4.41 19.43 6.26
C GLU A 80 5.93 19.36 6.53
N ASP A 81 6.71 20.09 5.77
CA ASP A 81 8.18 20.18 5.87
C ASP A 81 8.92 18.81 5.77
N GLU A 82 8.25 17.75 5.35
CA GLU A 82 8.86 16.41 5.23
C GLU A 82 9.72 16.32 3.97
N THR A 83 10.96 15.85 4.11
CA THR A 83 11.81 15.56 2.95
C THR A 83 11.45 14.24 2.28
N ALA A 84 11.86 14.05 1.02
CA ALA A 84 11.64 12.80 0.29
C ALA A 84 12.19 11.58 1.03
N LEU A 85 13.37 11.71 1.65
CA LEU A 85 13.97 10.66 2.46
C LEU A 85 13.16 10.38 3.73
N ALA A 86 12.75 11.42 4.46
CA ALA A 86 11.95 11.28 5.67
C ALA A 86 10.60 10.60 5.38
N ALA A 87 9.93 11.01 4.30
CA ALA A 87 8.69 10.41 3.84
C ALA A 87 8.86 8.91 3.49
N CYS A 88 9.91 8.59 2.74
CA CYS A 88 10.24 7.21 2.38
C CYS A 88 10.43 6.34 3.64
N LEU A 89 11.23 6.81 4.59
CA LEU A 89 11.52 6.11 5.83
C LEU A 89 10.25 5.94 6.69
N ARG A 90 9.44 6.99 6.84
CA ARG A 90 8.16 6.92 7.57
C ARG A 90 7.19 5.91 6.95
N MET A 91 7.05 5.91 5.62
CA MET A 91 6.15 5.00 4.90
C MET A 91 6.64 3.55 4.92
N ALA A 92 7.94 3.33 5.09
CA ALA A 92 8.50 2.00 5.28
C ALA A 92 7.97 1.34 6.55
N GLY A 93 7.68 2.13 7.60
CA GLY A 93 7.24 1.60 8.91
C GLY A 93 8.31 0.76 9.61
N GLY A 94 8.08 0.41 10.87
CA GLY A 94 9.02 -0.38 11.66
C GLY A 94 10.09 0.47 12.35
N GLU A 95 11.06 -0.18 13.00
CA GLU A 95 12.21 0.52 13.60
C GLU A 95 13.16 0.98 12.50
N VAL A 96 12.97 2.23 12.08
CA VAL A 96 13.77 2.89 11.04
C VAL A 96 14.97 3.59 11.68
N SER A 97 15.81 2.87 12.38
CA SER A 97 17.00 3.44 13.01
C SER A 97 18.24 2.64 12.63
N GLY A 98 18.95 3.15 11.61
CA GLY A 98 20.25 2.63 11.23
C GLY A 98 20.78 3.34 9.99
N GLU A 99 22.09 3.54 9.92
CA GLU A 99 22.77 4.08 8.74
C GLU A 99 22.49 3.20 7.49
N ASP A 100 22.40 1.89 7.68
CA ASP A 100 22.13 0.92 6.60
C ASP A 100 20.73 1.11 5.99
N THR A 101 19.71 1.37 6.80
CA THR A 101 18.33 1.62 6.31
C THR A 101 18.26 2.93 5.53
N THR A 102 18.93 3.97 6.01
CA THR A 102 19.00 5.26 5.33
C THR A 102 19.73 5.13 4.00
N ALA A 103 20.84 4.40 3.95
CA ALA A 103 21.56 4.15 2.70
C ALA A 103 20.72 3.35 1.69
N ALA A 104 20.00 2.33 2.16
CA ALA A 104 19.08 1.54 1.33
C ALA A 104 17.93 2.42 0.78
N ALA A 105 17.34 3.29 1.62
CA ALA A 105 16.30 4.22 1.20
C ALA A 105 16.81 5.18 0.11
N LYS A 106 17.97 5.80 0.30
CA LYS A 106 18.58 6.69 -0.70
C LYS A 106 18.85 5.96 -2.03
N LYS A 107 19.37 4.74 -1.98
CA LYS A 107 19.61 3.91 -3.16
C LYS A 107 18.31 3.59 -3.91
N LEU A 108 17.25 3.25 -3.17
CA LEU A 108 15.96 2.92 -3.76
C LEU A 108 15.26 4.14 -4.35
N LEU A 109 15.31 5.31 -3.66
CA LEU A 109 14.82 6.58 -4.18
C LEU A 109 15.52 6.93 -5.50
N ALA A 110 16.86 6.86 -5.55
CA ALA A 110 17.63 7.12 -6.76
C ALA A 110 17.26 6.15 -7.90
N ALA A 111 17.08 4.86 -7.61
CA ALA A 111 16.66 3.85 -8.59
C ALA A 111 15.25 4.14 -9.17
N LEU A 112 14.39 4.78 -8.39
CA LEU A 112 13.05 5.22 -8.81
C LEU A 112 13.05 6.65 -9.41
N GLY A 113 14.23 7.26 -9.62
CA GLY A 113 14.34 8.56 -10.24
C GLY A 113 14.08 9.76 -9.32
N VAL A 114 14.17 9.56 -8.00
CA VAL A 114 14.17 10.64 -7.00
C VAL A 114 15.63 10.87 -6.60
N THR A 115 16.26 11.84 -7.26
CA THR A 115 17.72 12.10 -7.15
C THR A 115 18.09 13.01 -5.98
N GLU A 116 17.13 13.79 -5.47
CA GLU A 116 17.33 14.76 -4.40
C GLU A 116 16.52 14.35 -3.15
N PRO A 117 17.06 13.44 -2.32
CA PRO A 117 16.34 12.88 -1.18
C PRO A 117 16.05 13.91 -0.06
N ASP A 118 16.78 15.01 -0.03
CA ASP A 118 16.65 16.06 0.99
C ASP A 118 15.67 17.18 0.59
N LEU A 119 15.10 17.15 -0.63
CA LEU A 119 14.07 18.11 -1.03
C LEU A 119 12.77 17.92 -0.24
N ALA A 120 12.13 19.05 0.10
CA ALA A 120 10.83 19.05 0.72
C ALA A 120 9.77 18.47 -0.21
N CYS A 121 8.94 17.57 0.30
CA CYS A 121 7.91 16.90 -0.49
C CYS A 121 6.89 17.85 -1.11
N GLU A 122 6.70 19.04 -0.53
CA GLU A 122 5.79 20.06 -1.06
C GLU A 122 6.20 20.56 -2.44
N THR A 123 7.50 20.60 -2.73
CA THR A 123 8.06 21.09 -3.99
C THR A 123 8.02 20.03 -5.10
N LEU A 124 7.71 18.80 -4.76
CA LEU A 124 7.75 17.65 -5.68
C LEU A 124 6.44 17.47 -6.44
N SER A 125 6.55 17.00 -7.67
CA SER A 125 5.41 16.62 -8.50
C SER A 125 4.65 15.40 -7.92
N GLY A 126 3.39 15.22 -8.33
CA GLY A 126 2.59 14.06 -7.93
C GLY A 126 3.25 12.73 -8.29
N GLY A 127 3.93 12.67 -9.44
CA GLY A 127 4.67 11.47 -9.87
C GLY A 127 5.87 11.18 -8.96
N GLU A 128 6.63 12.19 -8.54
CA GLU A 128 7.74 12.02 -7.58
C GLU A 128 7.23 11.58 -6.22
N LYS A 129 6.15 12.17 -5.73
CA LYS A 129 5.49 11.76 -4.48
C LYS A 129 5.08 10.28 -4.52
N LYS A 130 4.51 9.81 -5.63
CA LYS A 130 4.18 8.38 -5.80
C LYS A 130 5.42 7.48 -5.79
N ARG A 131 6.50 7.89 -6.45
CA ARG A 131 7.77 7.14 -6.43
C ARG A 131 8.38 7.07 -5.04
N ILE A 132 8.30 8.14 -4.26
CA ILE A 132 8.74 8.15 -2.85
C ILE A 132 7.91 7.17 -2.01
N ALA A 133 6.59 7.20 -2.16
CA ALA A 133 5.71 6.28 -1.44
C ALA A 133 5.97 4.82 -1.85
N LEU A 134 6.21 4.56 -3.14
CA LEU A 134 6.59 3.25 -3.63
C LEU A 134 7.93 2.80 -3.04
N ALA A 135 8.94 3.69 -2.99
CA ALA A 135 10.21 3.40 -2.32
C ALA A 135 9.98 3.00 -0.86
N GLY A 136 9.14 3.74 -0.13
CA GLY A 136 8.83 3.44 1.26
C GLY A 136 8.25 2.03 1.45
N VAL A 137 7.23 1.65 0.67
CA VAL A 137 6.62 0.31 0.83
C VAL A 137 7.52 -0.82 0.36
N LEU A 138 8.50 -0.55 -0.52
CA LEU A 138 9.46 -1.53 -1.01
C LEU A 138 10.74 -1.64 -0.16
N LEU A 139 10.97 -0.72 0.79
CA LEU A 139 12.22 -0.66 1.56
C LEU A 139 12.42 -1.90 2.45
N HIS A 140 11.35 -2.48 2.93
CA HIS A 140 11.39 -3.70 3.72
C HIS A 140 10.66 -4.86 3.00
N PRO A 141 11.07 -6.11 3.24
CA PRO A 141 10.37 -7.27 2.73
C PRO A 141 8.89 -7.28 3.13
N ALA A 142 8.05 -7.81 2.23
CA ALA A 142 6.64 -8.04 2.48
C ALA A 142 6.25 -9.44 2.00
N ASP A 143 5.38 -10.11 2.76
CA ASP A 143 4.75 -11.36 2.33
C ASP A 143 3.59 -11.09 1.38
N LEU A 144 2.91 -9.94 1.56
CA LEU A 144 1.86 -9.44 0.68
C LEU A 144 2.09 -7.96 0.40
N LEU A 145 2.29 -7.63 -0.86
CA LEU A 145 2.38 -6.26 -1.36
C LEU A 145 1.10 -5.90 -2.09
N ILE A 146 0.41 -4.86 -1.61
CA ILE A 146 -0.83 -4.35 -2.18
C ILE A 146 -0.53 -2.99 -2.81
N LEU A 147 -0.85 -2.82 -4.09
CA LEU A 147 -0.61 -1.59 -4.83
C LEU A 147 -1.93 -1.07 -5.43
N ASP A 148 -2.36 0.12 -5.03
CA ASP A 148 -3.56 0.77 -5.57
C ASP A 148 -3.16 1.81 -6.62
N GLU A 149 -3.39 1.50 -7.90
CA GLU A 149 -3.07 2.30 -9.07
C GLU A 149 -1.62 2.87 -9.07
N PRO A 150 -0.59 2.00 -9.01
CA PRO A 150 0.80 2.45 -8.82
C PRO A 150 1.37 3.22 -10.01
N THR A 151 0.76 3.12 -11.20
CA THR A 151 1.30 3.64 -12.47
C THR A 151 0.49 4.79 -13.07
N ASN A 152 -0.61 5.21 -12.45
CA ASN A 152 -1.39 6.34 -12.96
C ASN A 152 -0.65 7.65 -12.65
N HIS A 153 0.09 8.13 -13.62
CA HIS A 153 0.49 9.48 -14.10
C HIS A 153 1.78 9.44 -14.89
#